data_5c6e7b6ad918f9a46dc3c80cafca96c0
#
_entry.id   5c6e7b6ad918f9a46dc3c80cafca96c0
#
_cell.length_a   1.000
_cell.length_b   1.000
_cell.length_c   1.000
_cell.angle_alpha   90.00
_cell.angle_beta   90.00
_cell.angle_gamma   90.00
#
_symmetry.space_group_name_H-M   'P 1'
#
loop_
_entity.id
_entity.type
_entity.pdbx_description
1 polymer ?
#
loop_
_entity_poly.entity_id
_entity_poly.type
_entity_poly.pdbx_seq_one_letter_code
_entity_poly.pdbx_strand_id
1 'polypeptide(L)'
;DDKYFADKLACSATPNADGYYTVKDHPIISAGISIGEDMSFRIMVEEGYENGSLKYYYIGVNGRVEGEGTIGTDTQGNSIFRIYNVNPQRADLIYVIQYYDADGNAIGAPKEISVLTYFEGFYNMEAGKNEDVEARKTFIANFLEYCASAMERSYADFPKETLDGKTWQYR
;
A
#
# COMPACT_ATOMS: atom_id res chain seq x y z
N ASP A 1 16.15 -9.60 -9.63
CA ASP A 1 15.11 -8.68 -9.51
C ASP A 1 15.47 -7.38 -8.80
N ASP A 2 16.74 -7.23 -8.43
CA ASP A 2 17.30 -6.01 -7.86
C ASP A 2 17.26 -4.83 -8.85
N LYS A 3 17.22 -5.11 -10.15
CA LYS A 3 17.13 -4.10 -11.20
C LYS A 3 15.76 -3.40 -11.24
N TYR A 4 14.70 -4.12 -10.90
CA TYR A 4 13.35 -3.55 -10.82
C TYR A 4 13.22 -2.57 -9.66
N PHE A 5 13.87 -2.88 -8.54
CA PHE A 5 13.94 -1.96 -7.40
C PHE A 5 14.83 -0.75 -7.71
N ALA A 6 15.96 -0.95 -8.38
CA ALA A 6 16.88 0.14 -8.75
C ALA A 6 16.24 1.16 -9.68
N ASP A 7 15.48 0.73 -10.68
CA ASP A 7 14.82 1.63 -11.64
C ASP A 7 13.65 2.42 -11.01
N LYS A 8 12.99 1.86 -9.98
CA LYS A 8 11.96 2.57 -9.20
C LYS A 8 12.52 3.40 -8.03
N LEU A 9 13.72 3.10 -7.57
CA LEU A 9 14.44 3.78 -6.50
C LEU A 9 15.40 4.86 -7.05
N ALA A 10 15.14 5.37 -8.21
CA ALA A 10 16.05 6.21 -9.04
C ALA A 10 16.66 7.44 -8.36
N CYS A 11 16.54 7.64 -7.08
CA CYS A 11 16.98 8.88 -6.46
C CYS A 11 18.16 8.78 -5.48
N SER A 12 18.58 7.60 -4.98
CA SER A 12 19.70 7.58 -4.01
C SER A 12 20.40 6.25 -3.79
N ALA A 13 20.19 5.25 -4.65
CA ALA A 13 20.86 3.98 -4.47
C ALA A 13 22.26 4.01 -5.08
N THR A 14 23.29 3.97 -4.24
CA THR A 14 24.65 3.67 -4.67
C THR A 14 24.92 2.19 -4.39
N PRO A 15 25.37 1.40 -5.38
CA PRO A 15 25.75 0.01 -5.13
C PRO A 15 26.89 -0.03 -4.10
N ASN A 16 26.82 -0.98 -3.18
CA ASN A 16 27.92 -1.26 -2.26
C ASN A 16 29.10 -1.93 -3.01
N ALA A 17 30.19 -2.20 -2.29
CA ALA A 17 31.40 -2.82 -2.86
C ALA A 17 31.16 -4.19 -3.52
N ASP A 18 30.05 -4.88 -3.17
CA ASP A 18 29.65 -6.18 -3.69
C ASP A 18 28.67 -6.06 -4.87
N GLY A 19 28.38 -4.83 -5.33
CA GLY A 19 27.46 -4.55 -6.44
C GLY A 19 25.98 -4.59 -6.06
N TYR A 20 25.64 -4.72 -4.77
CA TYR A 20 24.29 -4.64 -4.26
C TYR A 20 23.95 -3.20 -3.87
N TYR A 21 22.72 -2.80 -4.15
CA TYR A 21 22.21 -1.53 -3.68
C TYR A 21 21.84 -1.65 -2.20
N THR A 22 22.64 -1.04 -1.33
CA THR A 22 22.17 -0.74 0.02
C THR A 22 21.25 0.47 -0.09
N VAL A 23 19.98 0.24 0.07
CA VAL A 23 19.03 1.33 0.13
C VAL A 23 19.20 2.00 1.50
N LYS A 24 20.05 3.02 1.52
CA LYS A 24 20.04 4.01 2.58
C LYS A 24 18.77 4.82 2.39
N ASP A 25 18.02 4.97 3.47
CA ASP A 25 16.85 5.81 3.55
C ASP A 25 15.59 5.20 2.91
N HIS A 26 15.04 4.17 3.58
CA HIS A 26 13.66 3.71 3.40
C HIS A 26 12.81 4.13 4.59
N PRO A 27 12.35 5.37 4.62
CA PRO A 27 11.50 5.81 5.71
C PRO A 27 10.22 4.98 5.86
N ILE A 28 9.68 4.47 4.76
CA ILE A 28 8.48 3.64 4.75
C ILE A 28 8.88 2.17 4.76
N ILE A 29 8.70 1.49 5.92
CA ILE A 29 9.02 0.07 6.08
C ILE A 29 7.95 -0.81 5.43
N SER A 30 6.69 -0.51 5.71
CA SER A 30 5.56 -1.31 5.23
C SER A 30 4.29 -0.49 5.07
N ALA A 31 3.39 -1.02 4.25
CA ALA A 31 2.05 -0.51 4.11
C ALA A 31 1.08 -1.69 4.26
N GLY A 32 0.09 -1.53 5.10
CA GLY A 32 -0.92 -2.54 5.37
C GLY A 32 -2.33 -1.96 5.37
N ILE A 33 -3.32 -2.84 5.46
CA ILE A 33 -4.72 -2.46 5.58
C ILE A 33 -5.22 -2.82 6.97
N SER A 34 -5.93 -1.89 7.59
CA SER A 34 -6.67 -2.10 8.81
C SER A 34 -8.16 -2.07 8.48
N ILE A 35 -8.88 -3.12 8.87
CA ILE A 35 -10.33 -3.24 8.70
C ILE A 35 -10.94 -3.13 10.10
N GLY A 36 -11.78 -2.12 10.29
CA GLY A 36 -12.51 -1.86 11.53
C GLY A 36 -13.87 -1.28 11.19
N GLU A 37 -14.30 -0.26 11.92
CA GLU A 37 -15.48 0.54 11.55
C GLU A 37 -15.28 1.18 10.17
N ASP A 38 -14.05 1.62 9.91
CA ASP A 38 -13.58 2.12 8.62
C ASP A 38 -12.40 1.29 8.13
N MET A 39 -12.24 1.20 6.82
CA MET A 39 -11.03 0.66 6.22
C MET A 39 -10.00 1.77 6.07
N SER A 40 -8.76 1.50 6.45
CA SER A 40 -7.65 2.44 6.37
C SER A 40 -6.37 1.79 5.91
N PHE A 41 -5.51 2.54 5.21
CA PHE A 41 -4.12 2.15 5.04
C PHE A 41 -3.32 2.55 6.28
N ARG A 42 -2.52 1.63 6.77
CA ARG A 42 -1.58 1.82 7.86
C ARG A 42 -0.17 1.74 7.30
N ILE A 43 0.51 2.87 7.33
CA ILE A 43 1.88 3.00 6.82
C ILE A 43 2.81 3.04 8.02
N MET A 44 3.75 2.10 8.06
CA MET A 44 4.76 2.03 9.11
C MET A 44 6.02 2.77 8.66
N VAL A 45 6.52 3.62 9.53
CA VAL A 45 7.72 4.44 9.31
C VAL A 45 8.85 3.92 10.18
N GLU A 46 10.06 3.91 9.64
CA GLU A 46 11.26 3.46 10.34
C GLU A 46 11.63 4.40 11.48
N GLU A 47 12.23 3.84 12.53
CA GLU A 47 12.77 4.60 13.65
C GLU A 47 13.79 5.64 13.18
N GLY A 48 13.66 6.86 13.69
CA GLY A 48 14.48 7.99 13.30
C GLY A 48 13.83 8.92 12.25
N TYR A 49 12.68 8.52 11.68
CA TYR A 49 11.94 9.33 10.70
C TYR A 49 10.62 9.90 11.24
N GLU A 50 10.43 9.92 12.55
CA GLU A 50 9.17 10.33 13.20
C GLU A 50 8.85 11.82 13.01
N ASN A 51 9.90 12.65 12.81
CA ASN A 51 9.76 14.09 12.69
C ASN A 51 9.37 14.58 11.27
N GLY A 52 9.24 13.67 10.34
CA GLY A 52 8.81 13.97 8.99
C GLY A 52 7.30 13.95 8.82
N SER A 53 6.88 13.98 7.58
CA SER A 53 5.49 13.90 7.17
C SER A 53 5.32 12.96 5.98
N LEU A 54 4.10 12.48 5.78
CA LEU A 54 3.73 11.70 4.61
C LEU A 54 2.71 12.47 3.79
N LYS A 55 2.94 12.50 2.48
CA LYS A 55 1.97 13.00 1.50
C LYS A 55 1.60 11.85 0.58
N TYR A 56 0.36 11.84 0.16
CA TYR A 56 -0.13 10.85 -0.78
C TYR A 56 -1.02 11.48 -1.83
N TYR A 57 -1.16 10.78 -2.95
CA TYR A 57 -2.16 11.09 -3.95
C TYR A 57 -2.70 9.81 -4.58
N TYR A 58 -3.86 9.94 -5.19
CA TYR A 58 -4.43 8.97 -6.11
C TYR A 58 -5.19 9.69 -7.23
N ILE A 59 -5.42 9.00 -8.32
CA ILE A 59 -6.21 9.53 -9.45
C ILE A 59 -7.62 8.99 -9.34
N GLY A 60 -8.54 9.85 -8.93
CA GLY A 60 -9.96 9.54 -8.86
C GLY A 60 -10.68 9.88 -10.17
N VAL A 61 -11.99 9.64 -10.22
CA VAL A 61 -12.85 9.96 -11.39
C VAL A 61 -12.84 11.44 -11.75
N ASN A 62 -12.67 12.30 -10.76
CA ASN A 62 -12.66 13.77 -10.95
C ASN A 62 -11.22 14.35 -10.98
N GLY A 63 -10.22 13.49 -11.18
CA GLY A 63 -8.83 13.90 -11.24
C GLY A 63 -8.02 13.53 -9.99
N ARG A 64 -6.87 14.18 -9.82
CA ARG A 64 -5.93 13.93 -8.74
C ARG A 64 -6.48 14.41 -7.40
N VAL A 65 -6.46 13.52 -6.42
CA VAL A 65 -6.77 13.80 -5.03
C VAL A 65 -5.49 13.69 -4.22
N GLU A 66 -5.22 14.66 -3.37
CA GLU A 66 -4.01 14.71 -2.53
C GLU A 66 -4.40 14.76 -1.05
N GLY A 67 -3.53 14.20 -0.22
CA GLY A 67 -3.63 14.29 1.22
C GLY A 67 -2.26 14.28 1.87
N GLU A 68 -2.19 14.76 3.09
CA GLU A 68 -0.97 14.78 3.90
C GLU A 68 -1.29 14.64 5.39
N GLY A 69 -0.28 14.27 6.15
CA GLY A 69 -0.40 14.22 7.60
C GLY A 69 0.92 13.92 8.28
N THR A 70 0.90 14.07 9.59
CA THR A 70 2.04 13.81 10.46
C THR A 70 2.07 12.35 10.89
N ILE A 71 3.27 11.89 11.24
CA ILE A 71 3.49 10.56 11.79
C ILE A 71 3.09 10.55 13.25
N GLY A 72 2.26 9.60 13.63
CA GLY A 72 1.85 9.34 15.00
C GLY A 72 2.47 8.07 15.56
N THR A 73 2.11 7.74 16.78
CA THR A 73 2.56 6.51 17.44
C THR A 73 1.35 5.62 17.74
N ASP A 74 1.45 4.34 17.41
CA ASP A 74 0.42 3.36 17.77
C ASP A 74 0.56 2.88 19.23
N THR A 75 -0.37 2.03 19.67
CA THR A 75 -0.37 1.47 21.03
C THR A 75 0.82 0.55 21.34
N GLN A 76 1.55 0.12 20.31
CA GLN A 76 2.73 -0.72 20.43
C GLN A 76 4.03 0.09 20.35
N GLY A 77 3.94 1.42 20.20
CA GLY A 77 5.08 2.30 20.09
C GLY A 77 5.67 2.44 18.69
N ASN A 78 5.01 1.89 17.67
CA ASN A 78 5.46 2.03 16.28
C ASN A 78 5.08 3.39 15.72
N SER A 79 5.97 3.95 14.91
CA SER A 79 5.71 5.17 14.14
C SER A 79 4.83 4.86 12.93
N ILE A 80 3.64 5.41 12.91
CA ILE A 80 2.65 5.12 11.88
C ILE A 80 2.00 6.38 11.30
N PHE A 81 1.57 6.27 10.05
CA PHE A 81 0.66 7.17 9.39
C PHE A 81 -0.57 6.41 8.90
N ARG A 82 -1.75 7.00 9.02
CA ARG A 82 -2.99 6.39 8.55
C ARG A 82 -3.66 7.21 7.47
N ILE A 83 -4.10 6.53 6.43
CA ILE A 83 -5.00 7.08 5.42
C ILE A 83 -6.37 6.46 5.67
N TYR A 84 -7.29 7.28 6.18
CA TYR A 84 -8.64 6.87 6.52
C TYR A 84 -9.58 6.88 5.31
N ASN A 85 -10.76 6.30 5.49
CA ASN A 85 -11.83 6.28 4.49
C ASN A 85 -11.41 5.66 3.15
N VAL A 86 -10.60 4.61 3.21
CA VAL A 86 -10.29 3.80 2.04
C VAL A 86 -11.55 3.04 1.64
N ASN A 87 -12.05 3.30 0.43
CA ASN A 87 -13.35 2.82 0.02
C ASN A 87 -13.24 1.49 -0.74
N PRO A 88 -13.93 0.41 -0.29
CA PRO A 88 -14.00 -0.84 -1.03
C PRO A 88 -14.57 -0.70 -2.44
N GLN A 89 -15.44 0.29 -2.66
CA GLN A 89 -15.98 0.62 -3.99
C GLN A 89 -14.93 1.13 -4.96
N ARG A 90 -13.77 1.49 -4.47
CA ARG A 90 -12.59 1.93 -5.22
C ARG A 90 -11.33 1.20 -4.77
N ALA A 91 -11.47 -0.11 -4.59
CA ALA A 91 -10.36 -1.00 -4.24
C ALA A 91 -9.22 -0.99 -5.28
N ASP A 92 -9.51 -0.56 -6.50
CA ASP A 92 -8.60 -0.40 -7.63
C ASP A 92 -7.65 0.80 -7.51
N LEU A 93 -8.02 1.83 -6.72
CA LEU A 93 -7.24 3.06 -6.63
C LEU A 93 -5.85 2.80 -6.05
N ILE A 94 -4.84 3.24 -6.80
CA ILE A 94 -3.45 3.19 -6.38
C ILE A 94 -3.12 4.49 -5.66
N TYR A 95 -2.81 4.36 -4.36
CA TYR A 95 -2.29 5.45 -3.55
C TYR A 95 -0.77 5.47 -3.67
N VAL A 96 -0.23 6.61 -4.04
CA VAL A 96 1.21 6.86 -4.10
C VAL A 96 1.60 7.68 -2.89
N ILE A 97 2.45 7.14 -2.02
CA ILE A 97 2.79 7.70 -0.72
C ILE A 97 4.26 8.03 -0.68
N GLN A 98 4.59 9.27 -0.33
CA GLN A 98 5.96 9.78 -0.26
C GLN A 98 6.23 10.35 1.13
N TYR A 99 7.40 10.02 1.66
CA TYR A 99 7.93 10.60 2.88
C TYR A 99 8.69 11.92 2.59
N TYR A 100 8.51 12.89 3.48
CA TYR A 100 9.23 14.16 3.48
C TYR A 100 9.85 14.39 4.85
N ASP A 101 11.11 14.83 4.87
CA ASP A 101 11.79 15.18 6.11
C ASP A 101 11.24 16.49 6.71
N ALA A 102 11.81 16.91 7.86
CA ALA A 102 11.40 18.14 8.54
C ALA A 102 11.67 19.42 7.72
N ASP A 103 12.60 19.37 6.77
CA ASP A 103 12.94 20.47 5.87
C ASP A 103 12.07 20.46 4.60
N GLY A 104 11.21 19.47 4.43
CA GLY A 104 10.32 19.33 3.28
C GLY A 104 10.94 18.66 2.06
N ASN A 105 12.06 17.98 2.21
CA ASN A 105 12.69 17.23 1.14
C ASN A 105 12.10 15.82 1.07
N ALA A 106 11.82 15.33 -0.14
CA ALA A 106 11.41 13.97 -0.36
C ALA A 106 12.58 13.01 -0.10
N ILE A 107 12.37 12.01 0.75
CA ILE A 107 13.36 11.00 1.12
C ILE A 107 12.87 9.62 0.71
N GLY A 108 13.71 8.88 0.03
CA GLY A 108 13.41 7.53 -0.43
C GLY A 108 12.42 7.48 -1.61
N ALA A 109 12.11 6.28 -2.07
CA ALA A 109 11.16 6.06 -3.13
C ALA A 109 9.72 6.14 -2.62
N PRO A 110 8.76 6.60 -3.44
CA PRO A 110 7.35 6.53 -3.10
C PRO A 110 6.89 5.07 -2.99
N LYS A 111 5.96 4.80 -2.08
CA LYS A 111 5.29 3.52 -1.91
C LYS A 111 3.94 3.56 -2.59
N GLU A 112 3.69 2.57 -3.44
CA GLU A 112 2.38 2.38 -4.05
C GLU A 112 1.60 1.30 -3.31
N ILE A 113 0.32 1.54 -3.05
CA ILE A 113 -0.61 0.58 -2.44
C ILE A 113 -2.02 0.77 -2.99
N SER A 114 -2.69 -0.33 -3.24
CA SER A 114 -4.14 -0.39 -3.41
C SER A 114 -4.72 -1.51 -2.56
N VAL A 115 -6.03 -1.50 -2.36
CA VAL A 115 -6.70 -2.60 -1.66
C VAL A 115 -6.48 -3.92 -2.41
N LEU A 116 -6.62 -3.90 -3.74
CA LEU A 116 -6.44 -5.10 -4.57
C LEU A 116 -5.01 -5.65 -4.48
N THR A 117 -4.00 -4.81 -4.67
CA THR A 117 -2.60 -5.25 -4.66
C THR A 117 -2.16 -5.75 -3.29
N TYR A 118 -2.66 -5.14 -2.21
CA TYR A 118 -2.40 -5.61 -0.86
C TYR A 118 -2.95 -7.01 -0.62
N PHE A 119 -4.22 -7.25 -0.92
CA PHE A 119 -4.84 -8.55 -0.70
C PHE A 119 -4.32 -9.61 -1.66
N GLU A 120 -3.95 -9.27 -2.89
CA GLU A 120 -3.26 -10.18 -3.81
C GLU A 120 -1.91 -10.64 -3.23
N GLY A 121 -1.12 -9.71 -2.71
CA GLY A 121 0.15 -10.03 -2.03
C GLY A 121 -0.07 -10.91 -0.80
N PHE A 122 -1.08 -10.59 0.00
CA PHE A 122 -1.40 -11.34 1.22
C PHE A 122 -1.94 -12.74 0.91
N TYR A 123 -2.71 -12.91 -0.16
CA TYR A 123 -3.18 -14.21 -0.63
C TYR A 123 -2.02 -15.14 -0.99
N ASN A 124 -0.99 -14.61 -1.67
CA ASN A 124 0.16 -15.36 -2.15
C ASN A 124 1.30 -15.47 -1.12
N MET A 125 1.17 -14.85 0.04
CA MET A 125 2.20 -14.88 1.07
C MET A 125 2.37 -16.30 1.64
N GLU A 126 3.61 -16.69 1.95
CA GLU A 126 3.89 -17.95 2.62
C GLU A 126 3.19 -18.04 3.98
N ALA A 127 2.83 -19.26 4.37
CA ALA A 127 2.18 -19.49 5.65
C ALA A 127 3.06 -19.10 6.83
N GLY A 128 2.50 -18.30 7.73
CA GLY A 128 3.07 -18.06 9.04
C GLY A 128 3.00 -19.32 9.92
N LYS A 129 3.78 -19.32 11.00
CA LYS A 129 3.75 -20.41 11.97
C LYS A 129 2.38 -20.47 12.65
N ASN A 130 1.71 -21.61 12.57
CA ASN A 130 0.35 -21.85 13.09
C ASN A 130 -0.77 -21.05 12.39
N GLU A 131 -0.56 -20.64 11.18
CA GLU A 131 -1.58 -19.93 10.39
C GLU A 131 -2.50 -20.92 9.64
N ASP A 132 -3.80 -20.65 9.68
CA ASP A 132 -4.78 -21.32 8.81
C ASP A 132 -4.82 -20.63 7.45
N VAL A 133 -4.01 -21.14 6.53
CA VAL A 133 -3.87 -20.61 5.16
C VAL A 133 -5.18 -20.68 4.38
N GLU A 134 -5.97 -21.73 4.55
CA GLU A 134 -7.24 -21.88 3.83
C GLU A 134 -8.27 -20.88 4.31
N ALA A 135 -8.36 -20.63 5.63
CA ALA A 135 -9.21 -19.59 6.17
C ALA A 135 -8.80 -18.20 5.66
N ARG A 136 -7.51 -17.89 5.63
CA ARG A 136 -6.98 -16.64 5.06
C ARG A 136 -7.37 -16.47 3.60
N LYS A 137 -7.12 -17.47 2.78
CA LYS A 137 -7.44 -17.44 1.35
C LYS A 137 -8.94 -17.30 1.10
N THR A 138 -9.76 -18.01 1.86
CA THR A 138 -11.22 -17.92 1.79
C THR A 138 -11.70 -16.50 2.15
N PHE A 139 -11.18 -15.92 3.22
CA PHE A 139 -11.50 -14.54 3.61
C PHE A 139 -11.14 -13.55 2.50
N ILE A 140 -9.92 -13.64 1.96
CA ILE A 140 -9.45 -12.73 0.91
C ILE A 140 -10.29 -12.85 -0.35
N ALA A 141 -10.58 -14.08 -0.80
CA ALA A 141 -11.42 -14.31 -1.97
C ALA A 141 -12.81 -13.68 -1.81
N ASN A 142 -13.47 -13.90 -0.67
CA ASN A 142 -14.78 -13.33 -0.38
C ASN A 142 -14.73 -11.80 -0.28
N PHE A 143 -13.69 -11.25 0.31
CA PHE A 143 -13.53 -9.80 0.42
C PHE A 143 -13.28 -9.14 -0.94
N LEU A 144 -12.46 -9.73 -1.80
CA LEU A 144 -12.23 -9.23 -3.15
C LEU A 144 -13.49 -9.33 -4.02
N GLU A 145 -14.29 -10.38 -3.85
CA GLU A 145 -15.60 -10.50 -4.52
C GLU A 145 -16.59 -9.42 -4.05
N TYR A 146 -16.59 -9.11 -2.76
CA TYR A 146 -17.34 -7.98 -2.23
C TYR A 146 -16.90 -6.65 -2.83
N CYS A 147 -15.59 -6.38 -2.90
CA CYS A 147 -15.05 -5.18 -3.54
C CYS A 147 -15.47 -5.09 -5.01
N ALA A 148 -15.36 -6.19 -5.75
CA ALA A 148 -15.77 -6.27 -7.15
C ALA A 148 -17.25 -5.91 -7.34
N SER A 149 -18.12 -6.50 -6.54
CA SER A 149 -19.55 -6.23 -6.57
C SER A 149 -19.90 -4.79 -6.17
N ALA A 150 -19.14 -4.21 -5.24
CA ALA A 150 -19.29 -2.82 -4.83
C ALA A 150 -18.85 -1.84 -5.93
N MET A 151 -17.76 -2.14 -6.63
CA MET A 151 -17.27 -1.37 -7.77
C MET A 151 -18.25 -1.41 -8.94
N GLU A 152 -18.76 -2.58 -9.30
CA GLU A 152 -19.77 -2.73 -10.37
C GLU A 152 -21.03 -1.91 -10.13
N ARG A 153 -21.48 -1.82 -8.88
CA ARG A 153 -22.66 -1.02 -8.52
C ARG A 153 -22.42 0.48 -8.53
N SER A 154 -21.21 0.90 -8.30
CA SER A 154 -20.84 2.32 -8.17
C SER A 154 -20.43 2.95 -9.49
N TYR A 155 -20.00 2.15 -10.46
CA TYR A 155 -19.45 2.60 -11.73
C TYR A 155 -20.09 1.84 -12.88
N ALA A 156 -21.03 2.49 -13.58
CA ALA A 156 -21.68 1.92 -14.76
C ALA A 156 -20.68 1.55 -15.87
N ASP A 157 -19.54 2.25 -15.91
CA ASP A 157 -18.47 2.09 -16.90
C ASP A 157 -17.20 1.46 -16.32
N PHE A 158 -17.33 0.73 -15.21
CA PHE A 158 -16.17 0.06 -14.63
C PHE A 158 -15.64 -1.01 -15.59
N PRO A 159 -14.34 -0.95 -15.98
CA PRO A 159 -13.80 -1.91 -16.92
C PRO A 159 -13.73 -3.30 -16.26
N LYS A 160 -14.72 -4.13 -16.54
CA LYS A 160 -14.83 -5.51 -16.05
C LYS A 160 -13.56 -6.32 -16.33
N GLU A 161 -12.88 -6.00 -17.42
CA GLU A 161 -11.61 -6.61 -17.82
C GLU A 161 -10.48 -6.43 -16.79
N THR A 162 -10.49 -5.32 -16.05
CA THR A 162 -9.50 -5.08 -15.00
C THR A 162 -9.72 -5.98 -13.78
N LEU A 163 -10.96 -6.35 -13.50
CA LEU A 163 -11.32 -7.30 -12.47
C LEU A 163 -11.17 -8.74 -12.94
N ASP A 164 -11.55 -9.04 -14.17
CA ASP A 164 -11.55 -10.39 -14.71
C ASP A 164 -10.14 -11.03 -14.72
N GLY A 165 -9.11 -10.23 -14.93
CA GLY A 165 -7.74 -10.74 -14.92
C GLY A 165 -7.15 -10.99 -13.54
N LYS A 166 -7.66 -10.38 -12.47
CA LYS A 166 -7.03 -10.41 -11.15
C LYS A 166 -7.88 -11.01 -10.03
N THR A 167 -9.17 -10.76 -10.02
CA THR A 167 -10.06 -11.24 -8.96
C THR A 167 -10.61 -12.63 -9.22
N TRP A 168 -10.80 -13.01 -10.47
CA TRP A 168 -11.36 -14.31 -10.84
C TRP A 168 -10.41 -15.49 -10.62
N GLN A 169 -9.10 -15.23 -10.58
CA GLN A 169 -8.12 -16.27 -10.24
C GLN A 169 -8.23 -16.77 -8.80
N TYR A 170 -8.99 -16.10 -7.95
CA TYR A 170 -9.22 -16.45 -6.55
C TYR A 170 -10.57 -17.14 -6.30
N ARG A 171 -11.31 -17.47 -7.34
CA ARG A 171 -12.56 -18.24 -7.29
C ARG A 171 -12.35 -19.74 -7.22
#